data_fe61d464d41018f91aa876e3fc637391
#
_entry.id   fe61d464d41018f91aa876e3fc637391
#
_cell.length_a   1.000
_cell.length_b   1.000
_cell.length_c   1.000
_cell.angle_alpha   90.00
_cell.angle_beta   90.00
_cell.angle_gamma   90.00
#
_symmetry.space_group_name_H-M   'P 1'
#
loop_
_entity.id
_entity.type
_entity.pdbx_description
1 polymer ?
#
loop_
_entity_poly.entity_id
_entity_poly.type
_entity_poly.pdbx_seq_one_letter_code
_entity_poly.pdbx_strand_id
1 'polypeptide(L)'
;GSGKTPHVEYLIRLLHDKVKIAVLSRGYKRKSHGYVLADENTEMSDIGDEPFQMHQKFSDIYVAVDAKRVRGINNLQSNEETKDVDVVLLDDAFQHRYVKPGINILLVDYHRLIIYDKMLPAGRLREPLSGKSRADIVIITKCPKDLKPMEFRVLTKAMDLYPFQKLYFTCINYDTLKGVFTGKELKDPKDYHVLLLTGIASPKQMEHDLKPMVKEMNSLSFGDHHRFKNKDIDRINEAFEALPEPRIIITTEKDAVRLREAEGLYESVKESMYELPIK
;
A
#
# COMPACT_ATOMS: atom_id res chain seq x y z
N GLY A 1 6.14 -4.53 4.48
CA GLY A 1 4.82 -5.02 4.14
C GLY A 1 4.78 -5.93 2.92
N SER A 2 3.85 -6.88 2.89
CA SER A 2 3.65 -7.84 1.78
C SER A 2 2.90 -7.25 0.56
N GLY A 3 2.68 -5.93 0.50
CA GLY A 3 1.96 -5.28 -0.60
C GLY A 3 0.43 -5.37 -0.51
N LYS A 4 -0.14 -5.38 0.71
CA LYS A 4 -1.60 -5.47 0.91
C LYS A 4 -2.35 -4.34 0.22
N THR A 5 -2.03 -3.10 0.52
CA THR A 5 -2.71 -1.93 -0.05
C THR A 5 -2.72 -1.93 -1.58
N PRO A 6 -1.59 -2.11 -2.29
CA PRO A 6 -1.61 -2.24 -3.76
C PRO A 6 -2.50 -3.36 -4.29
N HIS A 7 -2.59 -4.49 -3.58
CA HIS A 7 -3.45 -5.60 -4.02
C HIS A 7 -4.93 -5.35 -3.74
N VAL A 8 -5.28 -4.66 -2.64
CA VAL A 8 -6.67 -4.20 -2.43
C VAL A 8 -7.05 -3.20 -3.52
N GLU A 9 -6.21 -2.23 -3.83
CA GLU A 9 -6.43 -1.28 -4.92
C GLU A 9 -6.53 -1.96 -6.30
N TYR A 10 -5.72 -2.99 -6.54
CA TYR A 10 -5.82 -3.80 -7.75
C TYR A 10 -7.18 -4.50 -7.85
N LEU A 11 -7.67 -5.10 -6.75
CA LEU A 11 -8.99 -5.73 -6.70
C LEU A 11 -10.12 -4.70 -6.89
N ILE A 12 -10.00 -3.51 -6.33
CA ILE A 12 -10.95 -2.42 -6.55
C ILE A 12 -11.00 -2.10 -8.05
N ARG A 13 -9.86 -1.82 -8.70
CA ARG A 13 -9.80 -1.55 -10.15
C ARG A 13 -10.36 -2.67 -11.03
N LEU A 14 -10.21 -3.91 -10.60
CA LEU A 14 -10.72 -5.08 -11.33
C LEU A 14 -12.25 -5.23 -11.24
N LEU A 15 -12.85 -4.76 -10.15
CA LEU A 15 -14.23 -5.05 -9.79
C LEU A 15 -15.18 -3.84 -9.87
N HIS A 16 -14.70 -2.60 -9.66
CA HIS A 16 -15.55 -1.42 -9.45
C HIS A 16 -16.53 -1.13 -10.61
N ASP A 17 -16.17 -1.45 -11.85
CA ASP A 17 -17.09 -1.27 -13.00
C ASP A 17 -18.19 -2.35 -13.08
N LYS A 18 -18.11 -3.39 -12.23
CA LYS A 18 -18.98 -4.56 -12.32
C LYS A 18 -19.89 -4.73 -11.11
N VAL A 19 -19.42 -4.35 -9.94
CA VAL A 19 -20.08 -4.56 -8.66
C VAL A 19 -19.83 -3.39 -7.71
N LYS A 20 -20.77 -3.15 -6.79
CA LYS A 20 -20.59 -2.17 -5.70
C LYS A 20 -19.67 -2.72 -4.63
N ILE A 21 -18.62 -1.99 -4.32
CA ILE A 21 -17.55 -2.41 -3.41
C ILE A 21 -17.56 -1.60 -2.13
N ALA A 22 -17.36 -2.29 -1.02
CA ALA A 22 -16.89 -1.67 0.22
C ALA A 22 -15.54 -2.26 0.62
N VAL A 23 -14.64 -1.42 1.12
CA VAL A 23 -13.41 -1.84 1.78
C VAL A 23 -13.60 -1.71 3.29
N LEU A 24 -13.35 -2.78 4.03
CA LEU A 24 -13.39 -2.76 5.49
C LEU A 24 -12.00 -3.07 6.07
N SER A 25 -11.37 -2.05 6.63
CA SER A 25 -10.05 -2.15 7.26
C SER A 25 -10.15 -2.05 8.79
N ARG A 26 -9.04 -2.28 9.48
CA ARG A 26 -8.94 -2.11 10.93
C ARG A 26 -8.85 -0.63 11.35
N GLY A 27 -8.30 0.21 10.47
CA GLY A 27 -7.95 1.58 10.80
C GLY A 27 -6.75 1.63 11.76
N TYR A 28 -5.59 1.17 11.31
CA TYR A 28 -4.38 1.16 12.15
C TYR A 28 -3.94 2.59 12.49
N LYS A 29 -3.62 2.83 13.77
CA LYS A 29 -3.21 4.14 14.34
C LYS A 29 -4.24 5.28 14.21
N ARG A 30 -5.50 5.00 13.88
CA ARG A 30 -6.57 6.01 13.89
C ARG A 30 -6.88 6.49 15.31
N LYS A 31 -7.43 7.69 15.42
CA LYS A 31 -7.89 8.27 16.70
C LYS A 31 -9.34 7.86 17.03
N SER A 32 -10.14 7.61 16.01
CA SER A 32 -11.54 7.23 16.17
C SER A 32 -11.71 5.83 16.76
N HIS A 33 -12.88 5.56 17.33
CA HIS A 33 -13.23 4.26 17.91
C HIS A 33 -14.49 3.70 17.26
N GLY A 34 -14.65 2.38 17.30
CA GLY A 34 -15.82 1.71 16.77
C GLY A 34 -15.85 1.63 15.26
N TYR A 35 -17.05 1.61 14.69
CA TYR A 35 -17.29 1.63 13.26
C TYR A 35 -17.28 3.08 12.77
N VAL A 36 -16.60 3.34 11.66
CA VAL A 36 -16.64 4.61 10.94
C VAL A 36 -16.75 4.29 9.46
N LEU A 37 -17.74 4.85 8.80
CA LEU A 37 -17.85 4.90 7.34
C LEU A 37 -17.27 6.23 6.89
N ALA A 38 -16.35 6.21 5.94
CA ALA A 38 -15.74 7.42 5.41
C ALA A 38 -16.74 8.23 4.57
N ASP A 39 -16.71 9.53 4.73
CA ASP A 39 -17.46 10.54 3.99
C ASP A 39 -16.54 11.67 3.51
N GLU A 40 -17.12 12.70 2.90
CA GLU A 40 -16.38 13.86 2.35
C GLU A 40 -15.58 14.65 3.42
N ASN A 41 -15.99 14.58 4.69
CA ASN A 41 -15.35 15.31 5.79
C ASN A 41 -14.37 14.43 6.59
N THR A 42 -14.23 13.18 6.21
CA THR A 42 -13.38 12.22 6.91
C THR A 42 -11.91 12.57 6.76
N GLU A 43 -11.22 12.71 7.88
CA GLU A 43 -9.77 12.95 7.91
C GLU A 43 -8.97 11.64 8.02
N MET A 44 -7.68 11.72 7.65
CA MET A 44 -6.76 10.59 7.81
C MET A 44 -6.68 10.11 9.27
N SER A 45 -6.82 11.04 10.24
CA SER A 45 -6.82 10.71 11.66
C SER A 45 -8.00 9.84 12.10
N ASP A 46 -9.10 9.84 11.35
CA ASP A 46 -10.33 9.13 11.69
C ASP A 46 -10.31 7.67 11.26
N ILE A 47 -9.71 7.39 10.11
CA ILE A 47 -9.75 6.05 9.51
C ILE A 47 -8.37 5.43 9.33
N GLY A 48 -7.29 6.21 9.43
CA GLY A 48 -5.89 5.77 9.25
C GLY A 48 -5.39 5.91 7.81
N ASP A 49 -4.07 5.87 7.62
CA ASP A 49 -3.37 6.21 6.37
C ASP A 49 -3.89 5.41 5.16
N GLU A 50 -3.91 4.07 5.28
CA GLU A 50 -4.22 3.18 4.16
C GLU A 50 -5.68 3.25 3.71
N PRO A 51 -6.68 3.20 4.62
CA PRO A 51 -8.08 3.45 4.25
C PRO A 51 -8.32 4.84 3.68
N PHE A 52 -7.66 5.87 4.22
CA PHE A 52 -7.79 7.24 3.73
C PHE A 52 -7.23 7.39 2.31
N GLN A 53 -6.10 6.78 2.01
CA GLN A 53 -5.54 6.73 0.65
C GLN A 53 -6.55 6.10 -0.34
N MET A 54 -7.16 4.96 0.03
CA MET A 54 -8.17 4.31 -0.82
C MET A 54 -9.41 5.19 -1.01
N HIS A 55 -9.88 5.84 0.05
CA HIS A 55 -11.03 6.74 0.00
C HIS A 55 -10.79 7.95 -0.93
N GLN A 56 -9.60 8.54 -0.88
CA GLN A 56 -9.25 9.65 -1.78
C GLN A 56 -9.03 9.21 -3.24
N LYS A 57 -8.55 7.99 -3.44
CA LYS A 57 -8.19 7.48 -4.77
C LYS A 57 -9.38 6.94 -5.56
N PHE A 58 -10.38 6.42 -4.88
CA PHE A 58 -11.56 5.78 -5.46
C PHE A 58 -12.83 6.42 -4.91
N SER A 59 -13.47 7.24 -5.71
CA SER A 59 -14.69 7.97 -5.30
C SER A 59 -15.99 7.15 -5.41
N ASP A 60 -15.90 5.99 -6.06
CA ASP A 60 -17.03 5.12 -6.40
C ASP A 60 -17.14 3.87 -5.50
N ILE A 61 -16.36 3.82 -4.42
CA ILE A 61 -16.40 2.76 -3.42
C ILE A 61 -16.72 3.30 -2.03
N TYR A 62 -17.20 2.42 -1.17
CA TYR A 62 -17.32 2.72 0.26
C TYR A 62 -16.07 2.26 1.01
N VAL A 63 -15.58 3.11 1.91
CA VAL A 63 -14.45 2.76 2.78
C VAL A 63 -14.91 2.86 4.22
N ALA A 64 -14.80 1.76 4.94
CA ALA A 64 -15.16 1.69 6.36
C ALA A 64 -14.03 1.11 7.20
N VAL A 65 -14.00 1.45 8.47
CA VAL A 65 -13.04 0.92 9.43
C VAL A 65 -13.73 0.43 10.71
N ASP A 66 -13.34 -0.75 11.14
CA ASP A 66 -13.73 -1.31 12.43
C ASP A 66 -12.73 -2.39 12.86
N ALA A 67 -12.27 -2.36 14.12
CA ALA A 67 -11.44 -3.42 14.70
C ALA A 67 -12.21 -4.76 14.79
N LYS A 68 -13.54 -4.69 15.01
CA LYS A 68 -14.44 -5.85 15.04
C LYS A 68 -15.09 -6.05 13.68
N ARG A 69 -14.45 -6.87 12.80
CA ARG A 69 -14.90 -7.08 11.40
C ARG A 69 -16.36 -7.53 11.27
N VAL A 70 -16.83 -8.40 12.18
CA VAL A 70 -18.26 -8.82 12.19
C VAL A 70 -19.17 -7.62 12.36
N ARG A 71 -18.89 -6.74 13.34
CA ARG A 71 -19.66 -5.52 13.55
C ARG A 71 -19.60 -4.59 12.33
N GLY A 72 -18.39 -4.42 11.75
CA GLY A 72 -18.22 -3.59 10.56
C GLY A 72 -19.05 -4.08 9.38
N ILE A 73 -19.09 -5.39 9.13
CA ILE A 73 -19.91 -5.99 8.08
C ILE A 73 -21.41 -5.78 8.37
N ASN A 74 -21.85 -6.04 9.61
CA ASN A 74 -23.26 -5.83 9.97
C ASN A 74 -23.69 -4.37 9.80
N ASN A 75 -22.82 -3.42 10.15
CA ASN A 75 -23.10 -2.00 9.94
C ASN A 75 -23.19 -1.65 8.45
N LEU A 76 -22.28 -2.18 7.61
CA LEU A 76 -22.37 -1.99 6.15
C LEU A 76 -23.69 -2.53 5.59
N GLN A 77 -24.15 -3.69 6.04
CA GLN A 77 -25.40 -4.32 5.59
C GLN A 77 -26.65 -3.59 6.10
N SER A 78 -26.56 -2.91 7.24
CA SER A 78 -27.72 -2.24 7.88
C SER A 78 -27.82 -0.76 7.49
N ASN A 79 -26.77 -0.16 6.94
CA ASN A 79 -26.76 1.25 6.55
C ASN A 79 -27.42 1.41 5.18
N GLU A 80 -28.36 2.37 5.08
CA GLU A 80 -29.12 2.65 3.86
C GLU A 80 -28.24 2.95 2.63
N GLU A 81 -27.08 3.56 2.81
CA GLU A 81 -26.15 3.90 1.74
C GLU A 81 -25.36 2.69 1.23
N THR A 82 -25.08 1.72 2.12
CA THR A 82 -24.15 0.60 1.82
C THR A 82 -24.82 -0.77 1.80
N LYS A 83 -26.13 -0.86 2.07
CA LYS A 83 -26.88 -2.13 2.10
C LYS A 83 -26.83 -2.89 0.76
N ASP A 84 -26.66 -2.16 -0.35
CA ASP A 84 -26.62 -2.69 -1.71
C ASP A 84 -25.17 -3.03 -2.18
N VAL A 85 -24.21 -3.07 -1.26
CA VAL A 85 -22.84 -3.50 -1.56
C VAL A 85 -22.80 -4.97 -1.89
N ASP A 86 -22.26 -5.30 -3.06
CA ASP A 86 -22.14 -6.68 -3.54
C ASP A 86 -20.92 -7.39 -2.95
N VAL A 87 -19.82 -6.66 -2.76
CA VAL A 87 -18.53 -7.21 -2.31
C VAL A 87 -17.91 -6.37 -1.21
N VAL A 88 -17.55 -7.00 -0.10
CA VAL A 88 -16.74 -6.39 0.97
C VAL A 88 -15.32 -6.93 0.91
N LEU A 89 -14.36 -6.07 0.58
CA LEU A 89 -12.93 -6.38 0.63
C LEU A 89 -12.42 -6.15 2.05
N LEU A 90 -12.00 -7.23 2.71
CA LEU A 90 -11.44 -7.18 4.07
C LEU A 90 -9.92 -6.98 4.01
N ASP A 91 -9.44 -5.81 4.34
CA ASP A 91 -8.01 -5.53 4.39
C ASP A 91 -7.37 -6.03 5.70
N ASP A 92 -6.17 -6.64 5.57
CA ASP A 92 -5.37 -7.25 6.67
C ASP A 92 -6.20 -8.14 7.60
N ALA A 93 -7.03 -9.02 7.02
CA ALA A 93 -7.99 -9.81 7.76
C ALA A 93 -7.71 -11.32 7.79
N PHE A 94 -6.62 -11.80 7.19
CA PHE A 94 -6.35 -13.24 7.07
C PHE A 94 -6.29 -13.97 8.42
N GLN A 95 -5.85 -13.30 9.50
CA GLN A 95 -5.86 -13.83 10.86
C GLN A 95 -7.19 -13.64 11.61
N HIS A 96 -8.16 -12.94 11.00
CA HIS A 96 -9.45 -12.64 11.66
C HIS A 96 -10.46 -13.75 11.42
N ARG A 97 -10.48 -14.77 12.32
CA ARG A 97 -11.23 -16.02 12.13
C ARG A 97 -12.73 -15.95 12.48
N TYR A 98 -13.23 -14.82 12.97
CA TYR A 98 -14.65 -14.63 13.31
C TYR A 98 -15.53 -14.34 12.08
N VAL A 99 -14.92 -14.06 10.93
CA VAL A 99 -15.60 -13.92 9.63
C VAL A 99 -15.12 -15.06 8.73
N LYS A 100 -16.05 -15.71 8.06
CA LYS A 100 -15.76 -16.69 7.00
C LYS A 100 -15.92 -15.98 5.66
N PRO A 101 -14.85 -15.53 5.00
CA PRO A 101 -14.95 -14.91 3.69
C PRO A 101 -15.24 -15.95 2.61
N GLY A 102 -15.81 -15.52 1.49
CA GLY A 102 -16.02 -16.36 0.31
C GLY A 102 -14.70 -16.73 -0.37
N ILE A 103 -13.72 -15.81 -0.36
CA ILE A 103 -12.38 -16.02 -0.94
C ILE A 103 -11.35 -15.47 0.02
N ASN A 104 -10.34 -16.28 0.36
CA ASN A 104 -9.17 -15.89 1.13
C ASN A 104 -7.97 -15.74 0.23
N ILE A 105 -7.37 -14.54 0.21
CA ILE A 105 -6.16 -14.25 -0.54
C ILE A 105 -4.99 -14.08 0.43
N LEU A 106 -3.97 -14.91 0.30
CA LEU A 106 -2.73 -14.83 1.07
C LEU A 106 -1.62 -14.20 0.25
N LEU A 107 -1.07 -13.09 0.73
CA LEU A 107 0.07 -12.43 0.11
C LEU A 107 1.38 -12.87 0.76
N VAL A 108 2.33 -13.28 -0.06
CA VAL A 108 3.67 -13.74 0.34
C VAL A 108 4.71 -12.87 -0.36
N ASP A 109 5.57 -12.20 0.39
CA ASP A 109 6.65 -11.38 -0.17
C ASP A 109 7.73 -12.28 -0.76
N TYR A 110 8.10 -12.06 -2.03
CA TYR A 110 9.15 -12.82 -2.74
C TYR A 110 10.48 -12.81 -2.00
N HIS A 111 10.85 -11.66 -1.43
CA HIS A 111 12.10 -11.51 -0.68
C HIS A 111 12.07 -12.16 0.70
N ARG A 112 10.89 -12.64 1.12
CA ARG A 112 10.67 -13.31 2.39
C ARG A 112 9.54 -14.32 2.31
N LEU A 113 9.84 -15.46 1.74
CA LEU A 113 8.88 -16.55 1.66
C LEU A 113 8.52 -17.05 3.05
N ILE A 114 7.22 -17.23 3.30
CA ILE A 114 6.71 -17.69 4.61
C ILE A 114 7.23 -19.07 5.02
N ILE A 115 7.63 -19.89 4.06
CA ILE A 115 8.18 -21.23 4.28
C ILE A 115 9.56 -21.23 4.93
N TYR A 116 10.30 -20.12 4.85
CA TYR A 116 11.61 -19.95 5.47
C TYR A 116 11.58 -19.05 6.72
N ASP A 117 10.40 -18.52 7.06
CA ASP A 117 10.24 -17.63 8.21
C ASP A 117 9.75 -18.41 9.43
N LYS A 118 9.98 -17.87 10.62
CA LYS A 118 9.59 -18.44 11.91
C LYS A 118 8.47 -17.62 12.53
N MET A 119 7.77 -18.21 13.47
CA MET A 119 6.77 -17.51 14.27
C MET A 119 7.40 -16.45 15.16
N LEU A 120 6.65 -15.39 15.46
CA LEU A 120 7.00 -14.42 16.48
C LEU A 120 7.26 -15.12 17.83
N PRO A 121 8.29 -14.70 18.61
CA PRO A 121 9.21 -13.57 18.34
C PRO A 121 10.45 -13.96 17.52
N ALA A 122 10.69 -15.25 17.21
CA ALA A 122 11.87 -15.74 16.53
C ALA A 122 11.91 -15.41 15.01
N GLY A 123 10.77 -15.08 14.43
CA GLY A 123 10.58 -14.64 13.06
C GLY A 123 9.44 -13.64 13.00
N ARG A 124 8.72 -13.58 11.87
CA ARG A 124 7.66 -12.59 11.64
C ARG A 124 6.29 -13.20 11.32
N LEU A 125 6.18 -14.51 11.32
CA LEU A 125 4.89 -15.16 11.14
C LEU A 125 3.98 -14.86 12.33
N ARG A 126 2.78 -14.37 12.03
CA ARG A 126 1.73 -14.08 13.03
C ARG A 126 0.97 -15.35 13.42
N GLU A 127 1.08 -16.41 12.62
CA GLU A 127 0.45 -17.71 12.83
C GLU A 127 1.31 -18.83 12.22
N PRO A 128 1.10 -20.11 12.59
CA PRO A 128 1.82 -21.23 12.02
C PRO A 128 1.67 -21.32 10.51
N LEU A 129 2.68 -21.87 9.82
CA LEU A 129 2.67 -22.05 8.36
C LEU A 129 1.47 -22.85 7.87
N SER A 130 0.95 -23.77 8.69
CA SER A 130 -0.30 -24.52 8.40
C SER A 130 -1.50 -23.59 8.15
N GLY A 131 -1.48 -22.34 8.64
CA GLY A 131 -2.52 -21.36 8.36
C GLY A 131 -2.71 -21.06 6.87
N LYS A 132 -1.69 -21.30 6.03
CA LYS A 132 -1.78 -21.15 4.56
C LYS A 132 -2.88 -22.02 3.95
N SER A 133 -3.27 -23.13 4.60
CA SER A 133 -4.34 -24.03 4.13
C SER A 133 -5.71 -23.37 3.99
N ARG A 134 -5.92 -22.21 4.65
CA ARG A 134 -7.18 -21.45 4.53
C ARG A 134 -7.25 -20.57 3.29
N ALA A 135 -6.12 -20.35 2.61
CA ALA A 135 -6.10 -19.53 1.41
C ALA A 135 -6.71 -20.28 0.23
N ASP A 136 -7.56 -19.62 -0.52
CA ASP A 136 -8.02 -20.07 -1.83
C ASP A 136 -7.05 -19.63 -2.92
N ILE A 137 -6.48 -18.45 -2.73
CA ILE A 137 -5.50 -17.82 -3.63
C ILE A 137 -4.26 -17.44 -2.82
N VAL A 138 -3.10 -17.82 -3.34
CA VAL A 138 -1.80 -17.39 -2.83
C VAL A 138 -1.12 -16.55 -3.90
N ILE A 139 -0.64 -15.36 -3.52
CA ILE A 139 0.07 -14.46 -4.44
C ILE A 139 1.47 -14.22 -3.89
N ILE A 140 2.49 -14.61 -4.65
CA ILE A 140 3.86 -14.21 -4.37
C ILE A 140 4.06 -12.82 -4.97
N THR A 141 4.25 -11.83 -4.10
CA THR A 141 4.30 -10.41 -4.46
C THR A 141 5.72 -9.91 -4.60
N LYS A 142 5.91 -8.79 -5.31
CA LYS A 142 7.20 -8.14 -5.52
C LYS A 142 8.22 -9.03 -6.21
N CYS A 143 7.77 -9.91 -7.08
CA CYS A 143 8.66 -10.70 -7.91
C CYS A 143 9.47 -9.80 -8.85
N PRO A 144 10.72 -10.19 -9.19
CA PRO A 144 11.44 -9.58 -10.30
C PRO A 144 10.64 -9.66 -11.60
N LYS A 145 10.74 -8.64 -12.46
CA LYS A 145 10.05 -8.63 -13.77
C LYS A 145 10.59 -9.69 -14.73
N ASP A 146 11.84 -10.09 -14.55
CA ASP A 146 12.57 -11.06 -15.36
C ASP A 146 12.66 -12.46 -14.72
N LEU A 147 11.70 -12.80 -13.85
CA LEU A 147 11.65 -14.10 -13.17
C LEU A 147 11.65 -15.25 -14.20
N LYS A 148 12.62 -16.16 -14.07
CA LYS A 148 12.84 -17.24 -15.05
C LYS A 148 11.88 -18.42 -14.83
N PRO A 149 11.55 -19.20 -15.88
CA PRO A 149 10.68 -20.38 -15.76
C PRO A 149 11.10 -21.37 -14.68
N MET A 150 12.41 -21.56 -14.47
CA MET A 150 12.93 -22.45 -13.43
C MET A 150 12.61 -21.91 -12.03
N GLU A 151 12.69 -20.61 -11.82
CA GLU A 151 12.38 -19.98 -10.52
C GLU A 151 10.89 -20.13 -10.19
N PHE A 152 9.99 -19.97 -11.17
CA PHE A 152 8.56 -20.26 -10.98
C PHE A 152 8.34 -21.68 -10.49
N ARG A 153 9.01 -22.67 -11.08
CA ARG A 153 8.89 -24.09 -10.67
C ARG A 153 9.41 -24.30 -9.25
N VAL A 154 10.56 -23.72 -8.93
CA VAL A 154 11.16 -23.81 -7.59
C VAL A 154 10.23 -23.22 -6.55
N LEU A 155 9.71 -21.99 -6.79
CA LEU A 155 8.79 -21.31 -5.88
C LEU A 155 7.47 -22.08 -5.71
N THR A 156 6.90 -22.56 -6.81
CA THR A 156 5.67 -23.37 -6.79
C THR A 156 5.84 -24.63 -5.94
N LYS A 157 6.95 -25.36 -6.16
CA LYS A 157 7.26 -26.56 -5.37
C LYS A 157 7.51 -26.23 -3.90
N ALA A 158 8.25 -25.16 -3.64
CA ALA A 158 8.59 -24.73 -2.28
C ALA A 158 7.34 -24.28 -1.47
N MET A 159 6.38 -23.65 -2.12
CA MET A 159 5.13 -23.23 -1.46
C MET A 159 4.27 -24.40 -1.03
N ASP A 160 4.40 -25.57 -1.67
CA ASP A 160 3.69 -26.80 -1.31
C ASP A 160 2.21 -26.57 -1.00
N LEU A 161 1.49 -26.11 -2.03
CA LEU A 161 0.08 -25.76 -1.93
C LEU A 161 -0.83 -26.96 -2.17
N TYR A 162 -2.03 -26.93 -1.58
CA TYR A 162 -3.06 -27.91 -1.86
C TYR A 162 -3.62 -27.77 -3.29
N PRO A 163 -4.14 -28.85 -3.92
CA PRO A 163 -4.63 -28.81 -5.31
C PRO A 163 -5.73 -27.79 -5.59
N PHE A 164 -6.51 -27.39 -4.60
CA PHE A 164 -7.57 -26.40 -4.75
C PHE A 164 -7.06 -24.95 -4.71
N GLN A 165 -5.84 -24.72 -4.20
CA GLN A 165 -5.28 -23.40 -4.07
C GLN A 165 -4.70 -22.90 -5.40
N LYS A 166 -4.94 -21.65 -5.75
CA LYS A 166 -4.37 -21.00 -6.93
C LYS A 166 -3.13 -20.20 -6.53
N LEU A 167 -2.05 -20.32 -7.31
CA LEU A 167 -0.82 -19.57 -7.12
C LEU A 167 -0.64 -18.55 -8.24
N TYR A 168 -0.41 -17.30 -7.85
CA TYR A 168 -0.10 -16.21 -8.75
C TYR A 168 1.20 -15.51 -8.34
N PHE A 169 1.80 -14.82 -9.29
CA PHE A 169 3.03 -14.03 -9.10
C PHE A 169 2.78 -12.62 -9.58
N THR A 170 3.16 -11.63 -8.78
CA THR A 170 3.01 -10.22 -9.15
C THR A 170 4.33 -9.48 -8.98
N CYS A 171 4.62 -8.59 -9.90
CA CYS A 171 5.71 -7.62 -9.80
C CYS A 171 5.13 -6.22 -9.52
N ILE A 172 5.96 -5.33 -8.99
CA ILE A 172 5.60 -3.93 -8.86
C ILE A 172 5.72 -3.28 -10.24
N ASN A 173 4.66 -2.62 -10.67
CA ASN A 173 4.69 -1.72 -11.80
C ASN A 173 4.35 -0.31 -11.33
N TYR A 174 5.02 0.69 -11.89
CA TYR A 174 4.80 2.09 -11.53
C TYR A 174 4.04 2.78 -12.65
N ASP A 175 3.18 3.71 -12.26
CA ASP A 175 2.49 4.60 -13.18
C ASP A 175 3.28 5.92 -13.34
N THR A 176 2.74 6.85 -14.10
CA THR A 176 3.30 8.19 -14.29
C THR A 176 3.41 8.93 -12.95
N LEU A 177 4.52 9.60 -12.73
CA LEU A 177 4.73 10.47 -11.57
C LEU A 177 3.67 11.57 -11.54
N LYS A 178 3.04 11.78 -10.39
CA LYS A 178 2.00 12.78 -10.19
C LYS A 178 2.40 13.78 -9.13
N GLY A 179 2.33 15.07 -9.44
CA GLY A 179 2.65 16.14 -8.49
C GLY A 179 1.77 16.09 -7.25
N VAL A 180 2.38 15.97 -6.08
CA VAL A 180 1.68 15.82 -4.78
C VAL A 180 0.77 17.01 -4.48
N PHE A 181 1.23 18.22 -4.77
CA PHE A 181 0.50 19.47 -4.52
C PHE A 181 -0.05 20.10 -5.79
N THR A 182 0.57 19.82 -6.93
CA THR A 182 0.23 20.47 -8.21
C THR A 182 -0.69 19.61 -9.10
N GLY A 183 -0.73 18.29 -8.86
CA GLY A 183 -1.44 17.34 -9.71
C GLY A 183 -0.83 17.15 -11.11
N LYS A 184 0.27 17.84 -11.44
CA LYS A 184 0.94 17.75 -12.74
C LYS A 184 1.55 16.38 -12.95
N GLU A 185 1.46 15.84 -14.15
CA GLU A 185 2.11 14.58 -14.51
C GLU A 185 3.53 14.82 -15.04
N LEU A 186 4.47 13.97 -14.62
CA LEU A 186 5.84 13.90 -15.14
C LEU A 186 6.09 12.48 -15.67
N LYS A 187 6.18 12.34 -16.99
CA LYS A 187 6.31 11.03 -17.65
C LYS A 187 7.74 10.48 -17.62
N ASP A 188 8.74 11.34 -17.73
CA ASP A 188 10.15 10.93 -17.83
C ASP A 188 11.02 11.77 -16.87
N PRO A 189 11.51 11.19 -15.76
CA PRO A 189 12.41 11.87 -14.81
C PRO A 189 13.90 11.75 -15.18
N LYS A 190 14.26 11.30 -16.39
CA LYS A 190 15.62 10.92 -16.77
C LYS A 190 16.67 12.02 -16.58
N ASP A 191 16.30 13.28 -16.80
CA ASP A 191 17.22 14.41 -16.72
C ASP A 191 17.29 15.04 -15.33
N TYR A 192 16.50 14.53 -14.37
CA TYR A 192 16.39 15.12 -13.04
C TYR A 192 17.35 14.49 -12.01
N HIS A 193 17.85 15.33 -11.13
CA HIS A 193 18.45 14.92 -9.86
C HIS A 193 17.30 14.68 -8.86
N VAL A 194 17.25 13.50 -8.30
CA VAL A 194 16.10 13.03 -7.50
C VAL A 194 16.46 12.90 -6.04
N LEU A 195 15.67 13.51 -5.17
CA LEU A 195 15.59 13.13 -3.76
C LEU A 195 14.49 12.10 -3.58
N LEU A 196 14.84 10.83 -3.37
CA LEU A 196 13.87 9.79 -3.04
C LEU A 196 13.53 9.90 -1.55
N LEU A 197 12.32 10.34 -1.25
CA LEU A 197 11.79 10.51 0.10
C LEU A 197 10.86 9.37 0.46
N THR A 198 11.20 8.56 1.48
CA THR A 198 10.40 7.39 1.85
C THR A 198 10.25 7.23 3.35
N GLY A 199 9.03 6.90 3.79
CA GLY A 199 8.67 6.47 5.15
C GLY A 199 7.97 5.12 5.14
N ILE A 200 8.49 4.16 4.38
CA ILE A 200 7.95 2.80 4.24
C ILE A 200 8.92 1.73 4.75
N ALA A 201 8.40 0.56 5.09
CA ALA A 201 9.17 -0.54 5.68
C ALA A 201 10.30 -1.10 4.80
N SER A 202 10.24 -0.95 3.47
CA SER A 202 11.22 -1.52 2.54
C SER A 202 11.38 -0.63 1.29
N PRO A 203 12.20 0.43 1.36
CA PRO A 203 12.42 1.35 0.24
C PRO A 203 13.34 0.77 -0.85
N LYS A 204 14.16 -0.23 -0.54
CA LYS A 204 15.21 -0.75 -1.42
C LYS A 204 14.74 -1.16 -2.82
N GLN A 205 13.53 -1.73 -2.92
CA GLN A 205 12.97 -2.11 -4.23
C GLN A 205 12.71 -0.87 -5.07
N MET A 206 12.10 0.16 -4.49
CA MET A 206 11.82 1.42 -5.17
C MET A 206 13.11 2.15 -5.58
N GLU A 207 14.12 2.14 -4.70
CA GLU A 207 15.45 2.67 -5.01
C GLU A 207 16.08 1.95 -6.21
N HIS A 208 16.05 0.61 -6.20
CA HIS A 208 16.59 -0.20 -7.29
C HIS A 208 15.88 0.06 -8.62
N ASP A 209 14.56 0.16 -8.58
CA ASP A 209 13.73 0.33 -9.79
C ASP A 209 13.86 1.75 -10.38
N LEU A 210 13.98 2.79 -9.53
CA LEU A 210 14.10 4.18 -9.96
C LEU A 210 15.50 4.57 -10.42
N LYS A 211 16.55 3.98 -9.83
CA LYS A 211 17.94 4.36 -10.11
C LYS A 211 18.30 4.39 -11.60
N PRO A 212 17.89 3.44 -12.45
CA PRO A 212 18.17 3.49 -13.89
C PRO A 212 17.30 4.49 -14.67
N MET A 213 16.27 5.07 -14.03
CA MET A 213 15.29 5.95 -14.68
C MET A 213 15.59 7.45 -14.48
N VAL A 214 16.58 7.79 -13.67
CA VAL A 214 16.89 9.17 -13.27
C VAL A 214 18.37 9.47 -13.49
N LYS A 215 18.72 10.74 -13.55
CA LYS A 215 20.11 11.17 -13.76
C LYS A 215 21.00 10.83 -12.56
N GLU A 216 20.54 11.19 -11.38
CA GLU A 216 21.19 10.92 -10.10
C GLU A 216 20.13 10.83 -9.01
N MET A 217 20.36 10.01 -7.98
CA MET A 217 19.41 9.83 -6.91
C MET A 217 20.08 9.82 -5.54
N ASN A 218 19.61 10.69 -4.66
CA ASN A 218 19.88 10.70 -3.24
C ASN A 218 18.64 10.19 -2.49
N SER A 219 18.83 9.45 -1.40
CA SER A 219 17.72 8.88 -0.63
C SER A 219 17.65 9.49 0.77
N LEU A 220 16.45 9.90 1.17
CA LEU A 220 16.11 10.34 2.51
C LEU A 220 15.02 9.43 3.07
N SER A 221 15.42 8.46 3.89
CA SER A 221 14.52 7.43 4.41
C SER A 221 14.17 7.66 5.88
N PHE A 222 12.88 7.51 6.19
CA PHE A 222 12.31 7.55 7.53
C PHE A 222 11.73 6.17 7.91
N GLY A 223 11.37 5.99 9.18
CA GLY A 223 10.73 4.75 9.63
C GLY A 223 9.34 4.55 9.04
N ASP A 224 8.86 3.30 9.01
CA ASP A 224 7.51 2.99 8.54
C ASP A 224 6.44 3.71 9.37
N HIS A 225 5.42 4.25 8.72
CA HIS A 225 4.39 5.10 9.33
C HIS A 225 4.95 6.34 10.06
N HIS A 226 6.02 6.93 9.55
CA HIS A 226 6.62 8.13 10.12
C HIS A 226 5.67 9.33 10.02
N ARG A 227 5.54 10.10 11.10
CA ARG A 227 4.88 11.41 11.10
C ARG A 227 5.95 12.48 10.96
N PHE A 228 5.89 13.23 9.89
CA PHE A 228 6.84 14.31 9.63
C PHE A 228 6.66 15.45 10.64
N LYS A 229 7.72 15.76 11.36
CA LYS A 229 7.80 16.86 12.32
C LYS A 229 8.58 18.01 11.69
N ASN A 230 8.53 19.21 12.29
CA ASN A 230 9.22 20.38 11.77
C ASN A 230 10.70 20.11 11.44
N LYS A 231 11.44 19.43 12.31
CA LYS A 231 12.85 19.02 12.05
C LYS A 231 13.02 18.13 10.83
N ASP A 232 12.03 17.28 10.54
CA ASP A 232 12.08 16.42 9.34
C ASP A 232 11.79 17.25 8.10
N ILE A 233 10.89 18.23 8.20
CA ILE A 233 10.55 19.17 7.13
C ILE A 233 11.75 20.06 6.80
N ASP A 234 12.43 20.61 7.80
CA ASP A 234 13.67 21.38 7.61
C ASP A 234 14.71 20.56 6.86
N ARG A 235 14.92 19.30 7.29
CA ARG A 235 15.85 18.38 6.65
C ARG A 235 15.44 18.02 5.21
N ILE A 236 14.16 17.92 4.89
CA ILE A 236 13.65 17.71 3.52
C ILE A 236 13.97 18.93 2.67
N ASN A 237 13.67 20.15 3.16
CA ASN A 237 13.94 21.40 2.48
C ASN A 237 15.44 21.54 2.17
N GLU A 238 16.30 21.35 3.17
CA GLU A 238 17.76 21.43 3.02
C GLU A 238 18.30 20.39 2.03
N ALA A 239 17.84 19.14 2.12
CA ALA A 239 18.28 18.08 1.23
C ALA A 239 17.86 18.32 -0.22
N PHE A 240 16.68 18.91 -0.45
CA PHE A 240 16.23 19.31 -1.78
C PHE A 240 17.04 20.46 -2.34
N GLU A 241 17.26 21.52 -1.55
CA GLU A 241 18.03 22.70 -2.00
C GLU A 241 19.51 22.38 -2.29
N ALA A 242 20.06 21.32 -1.69
CA ALA A 242 21.43 20.87 -1.94
C ALA A 242 21.59 20.10 -3.27
N LEU A 243 20.49 19.70 -3.93
CA LEU A 243 20.58 19.03 -5.23
C LEU A 243 20.83 20.03 -6.38
N PRO A 244 21.60 19.62 -7.40
CA PRO A 244 21.72 20.39 -8.64
C PRO A 244 20.40 20.43 -9.42
N GLU A 245 20.16 21.48 -10.16
CA GLU A 245 19.03 21.56 -11.09
C GLU A 245 19.30 20.80 -12.41
N PRO A 246 18.25 20.30 -13.08
CA PRO A 246 16.86 20.22 -12.64
C PRO A 246 16.68 19.13 -11.56
N ARG A 247 15.90 19.45 -10.53
CA ARG A 247 15.74 18.60 -9.34
C ARG A 247 14.27 18.36 -9.00
N ILE A 248 13.97 17.16 -8.47
CA ILE A 248 12.64 16.80 -7.99
C ILE A 248 12.72 15.91 -6.74
N ILE A 249 11.64 15.87 -5.98
CA ILE A 249 11.42 14.85 -4.95
C ILE A 249 10.48 13.79 -5.51
N ILE A 250 10.84 12.52 -5.33
CA ILE A 250 9.93 11.40 -5.57
C ILE A 250 9.61 10.74 -4.24
N THR A 251 8.32 10.54 -3.97
CA THR A 251 7.85 9.89 -2.75
C THR A 251 6.81 8.81 -3.06
N THR A 252 6.41 8.04 -2.04
CA THR A 252 5.33 7.04 -2.19
C THR A 252 3.97 7.70 -2.05
N GLU A 253 2.90 7.12 -2.63
CA GLU A 253 1.52 7.58 -2.42
C GLU A 253 1.17 7.66 -0.92
N LYS A 254 1.63 6.68 -0.14
CA LYS A 254 1.41 6.63 1.32
C LYS A 254 2.06 7.80 2.06
N ASP A 255 3.28 8.17 1.67
CA ASP A 255 3.98 9.30 2.29
C ASP A 255 3.47 10.63 1.77
N ALA A 256 3.03 10.71 0.51
CA ALA A 256 2.41 11.89 -0.09
C ALA A 256 1.17 12.35 0.70
N VAL A 257 0.31 11.41 1.13
CA VAL A 257 -0.85 11.72 1.98
C VAL A 257 -0.42 12.45 3.26
N ARG A 258 0.64 12.00 3.92
CA ARG A 258 1.15 12.61 5.16
C ARG A 258 1.85 13.94 4.92
N LEU A 259 2.54 14.07 3.78
CA LEU A 259 3.25 15.29 3.40
C LEU A 259 2.30 16.42 2.99
N ARG A 260 1.10 16.10 2.48
CA ARG A 260 0.05 17.11 2.22
C ARG A 260 -0.43 17.82 3.48
N GLU A 261 -0.42 17.12 4.62
CA GLU A 261 -0.79 17.67 5.92
C GLU A 261 0.38 18.35 6.66
N ALA A 262 1.62 18.23 6.13
CA ALA A 262 2.80 18.77 6.78
C ALA A 262 2.94 20.28 6.49
N GLU A 263 3.18 21.05 7.55
CA GLU A 263 3.47 22.48 7.45
C GLU A 263 4.98 22.74 7.31
N GLY A 264 5.35 23.87 6.70
CA GLY A 264 6.75 24.33 6.62
C GLY A 264 7.55 23.85 5.42
N LEU A 265 6.97 23.07 4.48
CA LEU A 265 7.60 22.80 3.19
C LEU A 265 7.70 24.08 2.36
N TYR A 266 8.87 24.33 1.77
CA TYR A 266 9.07 25.47 0.86
C TYR A 266 8.22 25.31 -0.41
N GLU A 267 7.82 26.41 -1.03
CA GLU A 267 7.01 26.37 -2.26
C GLU A 267 7.78 25.67 -3.40
N SER A 268 9.09 25.89 -3.53
CA SER A 268 9.96 25.18 -4.49
C SER A 268 9.90 23.65 -4.30
N VAL A 269 9.85 23.19 -3.04
CA VAL A 269 9.74 21.77 -2.68
C VAL A 269 8.35 21.24 -3.06
N LYS A 270 7.28 21.97 -2.74
CA LYS A 270 5.90 21.55 -3.07
C LYS A 270 5.67 21.46 -4.58
N GLU A 271 6.20 22.42 -5.35
CA GLU A 271 6.09 22.43 -6.81
C GLU A 271 6.85 21.29 -7.48
N SER A 272 7.93 20.82 -6.84
CA SER A 272 8.83 19.79 -7.36
C SER A 272 8.63 18.41 -6.73
N MET A 273 7.60 18.22 -5.90
CA MET A 273 7.34 16.96 -5.22
C MET A 273 6.33 16.10 -6.00
N TYR A 274 6.72 14.88 -6.29
CA TYR A 274 5.91 13.90 -7.03
C TYR A 274 5.74 12.62 -6.23
N GLU A 275 4.53 12.09 -6.25
CA GLU A 275 4.24 10.72 -5.82
C GLU A 275 4.42 9.74 -6.98
N LEU A 276 4.87 8.52 -6.67
CA LEU A 276 5.01 7.43 -7.64
C LEU A 276 3.91 6.39 -7.39
N PRO A 277 2.82 6.42 -8.17
CA PRO A 277 1.73 5.49 -8.00
C PRO A 277 2.13 4.07 -8.39
N ILE A 278 1.58 3.08 -7.69
CA ILE A 278 1.72 1.66 -8.01
C ILE A 278 0.48 1.20 -8.81
N LYS A 279 0.77 0.44 -9.90
CA LYS A 279 -0.23 -0.07 -10.82
C LYS A 279 -0.31 -1.58 -10.80
#